data_1f06524af609ad62f557b2dff31729b3
#
_entry.id   1f06524af609ad62f557b2dff31729b3
#
_cell.length_a   1.000
_cell.length_b   1.000
_cell.length_c   1.000
_cell.angle_alpha   90.00
_cell.angle_beta   90.00
_cell.angle_gamma   90.00
#
_symmetry.space_group_name_H-M   'P 1'
#
loop_
_entity.id
_entity.type
_entity.pdbx_description
1 polymer ?
#
loop_
_entity_poly.entity_id
_entity_poly.type
_entity_poly.pdbx_seq_one_letter_code
_entity_poly.pdbx_strand_id
1 'polypeptide(L)'
;DTTNTLDSITVSDCTLDPAFNSATTEYSCTVKNNISSVTVNATATSSKSKVRGLGAKELVVGKNTLPIRVIAEDGSEKIYNVNVTRKRVVSIFGKQFEVIDAEPTLTTSSNNTTDASGLYKSTDTNTGKPTYYFRGNVTNNYVKFAGFTWRIVRINEDGTIRIVMQDGINSNTEYKFNSNYNNYTYMYYTNSQAKTTLESWYQTN
;
A
#
# COMPACT_ATOMS: atom_id res chain seq x y z
N ASP A 1 8.21 46.00 2.10
CA ASP A 1 8.79 44.75 2.62
C ASP A 1 8.69 43.67 1.56
N THR A 2 9.81 43.06 1.22
CA THR A 2 9.95 42.00 0.20
C THR A 2 9.94 40.60 0.82
N THR A 3 9.72 40.47 2.14
CA THR A 3 9.80 39.21 2.87
C THR A 3 8.59 38.34 2.59
N ASN A 4 8.77 37.26 1.83
CA ASN A 4 7.72 36.29 1.46
C ASN A 4 8.02 34.88 2.00
N THR A 5 8.69 34.78 3.15
CA THR A 5 9.06 33.53 3.80
C THR A 5 8.18 33.21 4.99
N LEU A 6 8.18 31.94 5.41
CA LEU A 6 7.53 31.46 6.62
C LEU A 6 8.56 31.18 7.72
N ASP A 7 8.14 31.35 8.97
CA ASP A 7 8.85 30.92 10.18
C ASP A 7 8.44 29.50 10.60
N SER A 8 7.23 29.10 10.25
CA SER A 8 6.72 27.77 10.59
C SER A 8 5.65 27.29 9.63
N ILE A 9 5.57 25.97 9.47
CA ILE A 9 4.43 25.24 8.92
C ILE A 9 4.15 24.08 9.85
N THR A 10 2.89 23.86 10.18
CA THR A 10 2.41 22.68 10.89
C THR A 10 1.14 22.15 10.23
N VAL A 11 1.00 20.82 10.21
CA VAL A 11 -0.20 20.16 9.72
C VAL A 11 -0.62 19.14 10.78
N SER A 12 -1.90 19.15 11.17
CA SER A 12 -2.39 18.22 12.19
C SER A 12 -2.20 16.77 11.72
N ASP A 13 -1.92 15.87 12.67
CA ASP A 13 -1.73 14.43 12.42
C ASP A 13 -0.60 14.07 11.41
N CYS A 14 0.31 15.02 11.14
CA CYS A 14 1.27 14.93 10.05
C CYS A 14 2.63 15.47 10.49
N THR A 15 3.67 14.66 10.46
CA THR A 15 5.05 15.10 10.66
C THR A 15 5.68 15.41 9.32
N LEU A 16 6.13 16.65 9.13
CA LEU A 16 6.73 17.08 7.85
C LEU A 16 8.08 16.40 7.60
N ASP A 17 8.29 15.96 6.38
CA ASP A 17 9.55 15.46 5.85
C ASP A 17 9.89 16.21 4.54
N PRO A 18 11.04 16.93 4.50
CA PRO A 18 11.94 17.20 5.60
C PRO A 18 11.30 18.07 6.71
N ALA A 19 11.95 18.16 7.88
CA ALA A 19 11.56 19.11 8.91
C ALA A 19 11.56 20.54 8.35
N PHE A 20 10.67 21.39 8.90
CA PHE A 20 10.50 22.74 8.36
C PHE A 20 11.81 23.54 8.29
N ASN A 21 12.03 24.15 7.14
CA ASN A 21 13.08 25.13 6.87
C ASN A 21 12.54 26.19 5.89
N SER A 22 12.71 27.48 6.17
CA SER A 22 12.17 28.59 5.38
C SER A 22 12.64 28.62 3.91
N ALA A 23 13.78 28.00 3.59
CA ALA A 23 14.31 27.88 2.23
C ALA A 23 13.67 26.71 1.45
N THR A 24 13.16 25.69 2.13
CA THR A 24 12.51 24.52 1.54
C THR A 24 11.07 24.81 1.20
N THR A 25 10.65 24.49 -0.02
CA THR A 25 9.28 24.76 -0.50
C THR A 25 8.45 23.51 -0.75
N GLU A 26 9.04 22.33 -0.65
CA GLU A 26 8.35 21.05 -0.83
C GLU A 26 8.50 20.20 0.43
N TYR A 27 7.37 19.77 0.97
CA TYR A 27 7.28 18.90 2.13
C TYR A 27 6.37 17.73 1.82
N SER A 28 6.60 16.61 2.49
CA SER A 28 5.73 15.46 2.44
C SER A 28 5.38 14.98 3.84
N CYS A 29 4.24 14.30 3.97
CA CYS A 29 3.89 13.54 5.15
C CYS A 29 2.78 12.53 4.86
N THR A 30 2.56 11.61 5.78
CA THR A 30 1.58 10.54 5.62
C THR A 30 0.64 10.48 6.81
N VAL A 31 -0.66 10.39 6.53
CA VAL A 31 -1.70 10.22 7.55
C VAL A 31 -2.42 8.89 7.37
N LYS A 32 -3.01 8.38 8.46
CA LYS A 32 -3.82 7.15 8.43
C LYS A 32 -5.09 7.33 7.59
N ASN A 33 -5.67 6.23 7.14
CA ASN A 33 -6.90 6.25 6.33
C ASN A 33 -8.09 6.93 7.03
N ASN A 34 -8.21 6.81 8.36
CA ASN A 34 -9.29 7.41 9.13
C ASN A 34 -9.19 8.93 9.30
N ILE A 35 -8.06 9.54 8.90
CA ILE A 35 -7.88 11.00 8.89
C ILE A 35 -8.40 11.54 7.56
N SER A 36 -9.61 12.04 7.53
CA SER A 36 -10.26 12.57 6.33
C SER A 36 -10.02 14.05 6.10
N SER A 37 -9.51 14.78 7.10
CA SER A 37 -9.15 16.18 6.99
C SER A 37 -7.95 16.51 7.88
N VAL A 38 -7.21 17.55 7.53
CA VAL A 38 -6.10 18.10 8.34
C VAL A 38 -6.23 19.61 8.46
N THR A 39 -5.66 20.17 9.52
CA THR A 39 -5.57 21.62 9.70
C THR A 39 -4.17 22.11 9.39
N VAL A 40 -4.05 23.02 8.44
CA VAL A 40 -2.79 23.66 8.04
C VAL A 40 -2.63 24.98 8.78
N ASN A 41 -1.53 25.14 9.51
CA ASN A 41 -1.15 26.42 10.13
C ASN A 41 0.25 26.81 9.65
N ALA A 42 0.47 28.10 9.48
CA ALA A 42 1.77 28.64 9.15
C ALA A 42 1.89 30.09 9.68
N THR A 43 3.11 30.50 10.00
CA THR A 43 3.42 31.86 10.45
C THR A 43 4.36 32.50 9.45
N ALA A 44 4.02 33.70 8.95
CA ALA A 44 4.90 34.47 8.09
C ALA A 44 6.07 35.08 8.89
N THR A 45 7.24 35.18 8.28
CA THR A 45 8.40 35.85 8.87
C THR A 45 8.16 37.34 9.05
N SER A 46 7.46 37.98 8.13
CA SER A 46 7.08 39.39 8.26
C SER A 46 5.60 39.51 8.65
N SER A 47 5.29 40.37 9.64
CA SER A 47 3.91 40.70 10.01
C SER A 47 3.15 41.44 8.91
N LYS A 48 3.84 41.99 7.91
CA LYS A 48 3.25 42.68 6.76
C LYS A 48 2.87 41.71 5.63
N SER A 49 3.38 40.48 5.65
CA SER A 49 3.08 39.45 4.65
C SER A 49 1.73 38.79 4.94
N LYS A 50 1.03 38.44 3.88
CA LYS A 50 -0.25 37.69 3.94
C LYS A 50 -0.05 36.22 3.61
N VAL A 51 -0.56 35.33 4.45
CA VAL A 51 -0.53 33.88 4.20
C VAL A 51 -1.91 33.39 3.77
N ARG A 52 -1.94 32.59 2.71
CA ARG A 52 -3.15 31.94 2.18
C ARG A 52 -2.95 30.42 2.15
N GLY A 53 -4.06 29.68 2.13
CA GLY A 53 -4.02 28.21 2.10
C GLY A 53 -4.07 27.55 3.49
N LEU A 54 -4.28 28.34 4.56
CA LEU A 54 -4.42 27.86 5.93
C LEU A 54 -5.80 27.25 6.23
N GLY A 55 -5.94 26.65 7.41
CA GLY A 55 -7.18 26.09 7.95
C GLY A 55 -7.41 24.64 7.54
N ALA A 56 -8.66 24.19 7.73
CA ALA A 56 -9.06 22.80 7.45
C ALA A 56 -8.99 22.47 5.95
N LYS A 57 -8.47 21.29 5.63
CA LYS A 57 -8.33 20.74 4.27
C LYS A 57 -8.84 19.30 4.25
N GLU A 58 -9.86 19.06 3.42
CA GLU A 58 -10.33 17.69 3.17
C GLU A 58 -9.29 16.90 2.36
N LEU A 59 -9.14 15.63 2.72
CA LEU A 59 -8.19 14.73 2.08
C LEU A 59 -8.91 13.59 1.34
N VAL A 60 -8.60 13.44 0.06
CA VAL A 60 -8.91 12.20 -0.67
C VAL A 60 -7.89 11.11 -0.34
N VAL A 61 -8.27 9.84 -0.48
CA VAL A 61 -7.33 8.72 -0.32
C VAL A 61 -6.24 8.80 -1.40
N GLY A 62 -4.98 8.71 -0.98
CA GLY A 62 -3.81 8.93 -1.83
C GLY A 62 -3.21 10.31 -1.63
N LYS A 63 -2.52 10.82 -2.65
CA LYS A 63 -1.76 12.07 -2.60
C LYS A 63 -2.67 13.30 -2.68
N ASN A 64 -2.47 14.24 -1.77
CA ASN A 64 -3.10 15.57 -1.72
C ASN A 64 -1.99 16.61 -1.66
N THR A 65 -2.04 17.62 -2.52
CA THR A 65 -1.10 18.76 -2.47
C THR A 65 -1.78 19.97 -1.88
N LEU A 66 -1.26 20.50 -0.78
CA LEU A 66 -1.79 21.62 -0.04
C LEU A 66 -0.86 22.84 -0.23
N PRO A 67 -1.17 23.76 -1.15
CA PRO A 67 -0.34 24.94 -1.37
C PRO A 67 -0.58 25.99 -0.28
N ILE A 68 0.51 26.51 0.26
CA ILE A 68 0.54 27.65 1.19
C ILE A 68 1.24 28.79 0.45
N ARG A 69 0.54 29.89 0.23
CA ARG A 69 1.06 31.05 -0.50
C ARG A 69 1.34 32.17 0.48
N VAL A 70 2.56 32.71 0.41
CA VAL A 70 2.98 33.89 1.16
C VAL A 70 3.13 35.06 0.19
N ILE A 71 2.50 36.18 0.50
CA ILE A 71 2.48 37.38 -0.33
C ILE A 71 3.08 38.51 0.50
N ALA A 72 4.23 39.03 0.07
CA ALA A 72 4.89 40.16 0.70
C ALA A 72 4.16 41.49 0.42
N GLU A 73 4.52 42.57 1.12
CA GLU A 73 3.91 43.91 0.96
C GLU A 73 4.14 44.47 -0.45
N ASP A 74 5.24 44.15 -1.10
CA ASP A 74 5.55 44.55 -2.48
C ASP A 74 4.83 43.73 -3.55
N GLY A 75 4.05 42.73 -3.15
CA GLY A 75 3.32 41.83 -4.05
C GLY A 75 4.12 40.61 -4.50
N SER A 76 5.39 40.46 -4.11
CA SER A 76 6.16 39.25 -4.41
C SER A 76 5.58 38.03 -3.66
N GLU A 77 5.61 36.87 -4.31
CA GLU A 77 4.96 35.66 -3.77
C GLU A 77 5.95 34.49 -3.66
N LYS A 78 5.76 33.66 -2.65
CA LYS A 78 6.38 32.34 -2.51
C LYS A 78 5.33 31.29 -2.16
N ILE A 79 5.46 30.11 -2.78
CA ILE A 79 4.55 28.98 -2.54
C ILE A 79 5.34 27.85 -1.87
N TYR A 80 4.77 27.34 -0.79
CA TYR A 80 5.22 26.12 -0.11
C TYR A 80 4.16 25.04 -0.33
N ASN A 81 4.55 23.89 -0.81
CA ASN A 81 3.65 22.75 -1.02
C ASN A 81 3.83 21.71 0.08
N VAL A 82 2.73 21.31 0.71
CA VAL A 82 2.71 20.15 1.61
C VAL A 82 1.97 19.02 0.91
N ASN A 83 2.68 17.95 0.57
CA ASN A 83 2.16 16.76 -0.08
C ASN A 83 1.74 15.74 1.00
N VAL A 84 0.45 15.71 1.33
CA VAL A 84 -0.13 14.82 2.33
C VAL A 84 -0.62 13.55 1.66
N THR A 85 -0.07 12.39 2.03
CA THR A 85 -0.56 11.09 1.55
C THR A 85 -1.50 10.47 2.58
N ARG A 86 -2.80 10.40 2.27
CA ARG A 86 -3.77 9.66 3.06
C ARG A 86 -3.73 8.19 2.65
N LYS A 87 -3.37 7.30 3.58
CA LYS A 87 -3.22 5.87 3.31
C LYS A 87 -4.50 5.25 2.76
N ARG A 88 -4.35 4.34 1.80
CA ARG A 88 -5.42 3.48 1.31
C ARG A 88 -5.58 2.27 2.22
N VAL A 89 -6.83 1.85 2.43
CA VAL A 89 -7.16 0.62 3.15
C VAL A 89 -8.06 -0.23 2.28
N VAL A 90 -7.81 -1.54 2.28
CA VAL A 90 -8.68 -2.55 1.66
C VAL A 90 -9.21 -3.47 2.75
N SER A 91 -10.52 -3.71 2.73
CA SER A 91 -11.18 -4.65 3.65
C SER A 91 -11.30 -6.03 3.00
N ILE A 92 -10.82 -7.06 3.69
CA ILE A 92 -10.88 -8.46 3.27
C ILE A 92 -11.42 -9.27 4.43
N PHE A 93 -12.57 -9.91 4.29
CA PHE A 93 -13.24 -10.67 5.35
C PHE A 93 -13.34 -9.90 6.68
N GLY A 94 -13.67 -8.59 6.61
CA GLY A 94 -13.78 -7.72 7.77
C GLY A 94 -12.47 -7.22 8.37
N LYS A 95 -11.31 -7.71 7.92
CA LYS A 95 -10.00 -7.18 8.30
C LYS A 95 -9.60 -6.04 7.38
N GLN A 96 -9.01 -4.99 7.95
CA GLN A 96 -8.49 -3.86 7.20
C GLN A 96 -6.98 -3.99 7.01
N PHE A 97 -6.54 -3.80 5.77
CA PHE A 97 -5.13 -3.83 5.38
C PHE A 97 -4.74 -2.50 4.75
N GLU A 98 -3.73 -1.85 5.31
CA GLU A 98 -3.12 -0.68 4.67
C GLU A 98 -2.41 -1.11 3.39
N VAL A 99 -2.60 -0.34 2.32
CA VAL A 99 -1.96 -0.59 1.02
C VAL A 99 -0.65 0.17 0.94
N ILE A 100 0.38 -0.51 0.49
CA ILE A 100 1.68 0.07 0.13
C ILE A 100 1.56 0.53 -1.32
N ASP A 101 1.50 1.84 -1.54
CA ASP A 101 1.37 2.45 -2.87
C ASP A 101 2.74 2.60 -3.60
N ALA A 102 3.85 2.21 -2.96
CA ALA A 102 5.16 2.18 -3.59
C ALA A 102 5.28 0.97 -4.54
N GLU A 103 5.90 1.16 -5.69
CA GLU A 103 6.26 0.04 -6.57
C GLU A 103 7.32 -0.83 -5.89
N PRO A 104 7.14 -2.16 -5.87
CA PRO A 104 8.14 -3.04 -5.29
C PRO A 104 9.39 -3.12 -6.15
N THR A 105 10.55 -3.21 -5.52
CA THR A 105 11.81 -3.45 -6.23
C THR A 105 11.83 -4.86 -6.79
N LEU A 106 11.79 -4.99 -8.11
CA LEU A 106 11.89 -6.27 -8.79
C LEU A 106 13.37 -6.62 -8.95
N THR A 107 13.90 -7.48 -8.10
CA THR A 107 15.24 -8.05 -8.24
C THR A 107 15.15 -9.48 -8.73
N THR A 108 16.14 -9.92 -9.50
CA THR A 108 16.31 -11.33 -9.91
C THR A 108 16.73 -12.23 -8.76
N SER A 109 17.10 -11.64 -7.62
CA SER A 109 17.42 -12.35 -6.39
C SER A 109 16.16 -12.65 -5.58
N SER A 110 15.99 -13.90 -5.17
CA SER A 110 14.89 -14.36 -4.31
C SER A 110 14.85 -13.72 -2.92
N ASN A 111 15.90 -12.98 -2.54
CA ASN A 111 16.10 -12.42 -1.21
C ASN A 111 16.03 -10.88 -1.18
N ASN A 112 15.12 -10.25 -1.94
CA ASN A 112 14.90 -8.82 -1.75
C ASN A 112 14.20 -8.57 -0.41
N THR A 113 15.00 -8.23 0.60
CA THR A 113 14.54 -7.90 1.96
C THR A 113 14.35 -6.39 2.17
N THR A 114 14.59 -5.56 1.14
CA THR A 114 14.56 -4.08 1.26
C THR A 114 13.16 -3.51 1.20
N ASP A 115 12.22 -4.21 0.52
CA ASP A 115 10.84 -3.75 0.45
C ASP A 115 10.07 -4.10 1.72
N ALA A 116 9.16 -3.21 2.12
CA ALA A 116 8.26 -3.48 3.24
C ALA A 116 7.36 -4.68 2.95
N SER A 117 7.12 -5.53 3.97
CA SER A 117 6.12 -6.60 3.89
C SER A 117 4.72 -6.02 4.05
N GLY A 118 3.77 -6.42 3.19
CA GLY A 118 2.40 -5.93 3.26
C GLY A 118 1.57 -6.17 2.02
N LEU A 119 0.45 -5.43 1.92
CA LEU A 119 -0.47 -5.46 0.80
C LEU A 119 -0.07 -4.39 -0.24
N TYR A 120 0.32 -4.83 -1.42
CA TYR A 120 0.67 -3.97 -2.54
C TYR A 120 -0.49 -3.83 -3.51
N LYS A 121 -0.55 -2.67 -4.19
CA LYS A 121 -1.47 -2.42 -5.30
C LYS A 121 -0.76 -2.69 -6.62
N SER A 122 -1.50 -3.25 -7.58
CA SER A 122 -1.13 -3.31 -8.98
C SER A 122 -2.35 -2.96 -9.82
N THR A 123 -2.17 -2.85 -11.13
CA THR A 123 -3.26 -2.62 -12.08
C THR A 123 -3.33 -3.80 -13.03
N ASP A 124 -4.51 -4.37 -13.18
CA ASP A 124 -4.74 -5.39 -14.20
C ASP A 124 -4.61 -4.78 -15.58
N THR A 125 -3.77 -5.35 -16.44
CA THR A 125 -3.44 -4.79 -17.75
C THR A 125 -4.59 -4.87 -18.75
N ASN A 126 -5.52 -5.81 -18.57
CA ASN A 126 -6.63 -6.01 -19.50
C ASN A 126 -7.83 -5.12 -19.15
N THR A 127 -8.09 -4.95 -17.87
CA THR A 127 -9.29 -4.24 -17.39
C THR A 127 -8.99 -2.82 -16.88
N GLY A 128 -7.72 -2.49 -16.64
CA GLY A 128 -7.30 -1.23 -16.01
C GLY A 128 -7.72 -1.08 -14.54
N LYS A 129 -8.32 -2.12 -13.94
CA LYS A 129 -8.80 -2.09 -12.56
C LYS A 129 -7.71 -2.44 -11.55
N PRO A 130 -7.80 -1.94 -10.32
CA PRO A 130 -6.84 -2.26 -9.28
C PRO A 130 -6.94 -3.73 -8.84
N THR A 131 -5.79 -4.34 -8.63
CA THR A 131 -5.61 -5.62 -7.95
C THR A 131 -4.69 -5.42 -6.75
N TYR A 132 -4.78 -6.33 -5.78
CA TYR A 132 -3.95 -6.23 -4.59
C TYR A 132 -3.32 -7.59 -4.28
N TYR A 133 -2.06 -7.61 -3.85
CA TYR A 133 -1.35 -8.84 -3.53
C TYR A 133 -0.46 -8.66 -2.31
N PHE A 134 -0.33 -9.72 -1.52
CA PHE A 134 0.57 -9.72 -0.38
C PHE A 134 1.99 -10.08 -0.81
N ARG A 135 2.96 -9.35 -0.26
CA ARG A 135 4.39 -9.58 -0.49
C ARG A 135 5.16 -9.52 0.82
N GLY A 136 6.26 -10.29 0.87
CA GLY A 136 7.15 -10.34 2.04
C GLY A 136 6.61 -11.24 3.17
N ASN A 137 7.16 -11.06 4.35
CA ASN A 137 6.79 -11.84 5.53
C ASN A 137 5.57 -11.21 6.23
N VAL A 138 4.38 -11.44 5.67
CA VAL A 138 3.12 -10.94 6.22
C VAL A 138 2.55 -11.95 7.22
N THR A 139 2.21 -11.50 8.41
CA THR A 139 1.76 -12.36 9.52
C THR A 139 0.27 -12.26 9.84
N ASN A 140 -0.49 -11.40 9.15
CA ASN A 140 -1.91 -11.14 9.43
C ASN A 140 -2.86 -11.46 8.28
N ASN A 141 -2.37 -12.01 7.16
CA ASN A 141 -3.15 -12.33 5.95
C ASN A 141 -3.74 -13.75 5.96
N TYR A 142 -4.08 -14.27 7.13
CA TYR A 142 -4.67 -15.59 7.29
C TYR A 142 -6.19 -15.53 7.44
N VAL A 143 -6.87 -16.54 6.91
CA VAL A 143 -8.30 -16.79 7.07
C VAL A 143 -8.55 -18.27 7.38
N LYS A 144 -9.51 -18.55 8.25
CA LYS A 144 -10.00 -19.92 8.49
C LYS A 144 -11.22 -20.16 7.62
N PHE A 145 -11.18 -21.22 6.83
CA PHE A 145 -12.28 -21.61 5.94
C PHE A 145 -12.29 -23.13 5.79
N ALA A 146 -13.46 -23.75 5.85
CA ALA A 146 -13.67 -25.20 5.74
C ALA A 146 -12.75 -26.03 6.67
N GLY A 147 -12.54 -25.58 7.92
CA GLY A 147 -11.69 -26.27 8.90
C GLY A 147 -10.18 -26.05 8.74
N PHE A 148 -9.73 -25.41 7.68
CA PHE A 148 -8.33 -25.19 7.38
C PHE A 148 -7.91 -23.73 7.54
N THR A 149 -6.60 -23.50 7.72
CA THR A 149 -5.98 -22.16 7.69
C THR A 149 -5.46 -21.89 6.29
N TRP A 150 -5.89 -20.77 5.72
CA TRP A 150 -5.49 -20.33 4.39
C TRP A 150 -4.77 -19.00 4.48
N ARG A 151 -3.79 -18.80 3.61
CA ARG A 151 -3.13 -17.52 3.42
C ARG A 151 -3.77 -16.82 2.23
N ILE A 152 -4.18 -15.56 2.42
CA ILE A 152 -4.66 -14.71 1.34
C ILE A 152 -3.44 -14.27 0.53
N VAL A 153 -3.45 -14.51 -0.78
CA VAL A 153 -2.34 -14.19 -1.69
C VAL A 153 -2.65 -12.94 -2.49
N ARG A 154 -3.87 -12.86 -3.05
CA ARG A 154 -4.26 -11.79 -3.97
C ARG A 154 -5.75 -11.51 -3.91
N ILE A 155 -6.11 -10.25 -4.20
CA ILE A 155 -7.47 -9.82 -4.54
C ILE A 155 -7.43 -9.43 -6.01
N ASN A 156 -8.25 -10.09 -6.82
CA ASN A 156 -8.36 -9.83 -8.24
C ASN A 156 -9.18 -8.55 -8.50
N GLU A 157 -9.15 -8.07 -9.73
CA GLU A 157 -9.87 -6.88 -10.20
C GLU A 157 -11.42 -7.00 -10.15
N ASP A 158 -11.93 -8.22 -10.12
CA ASP A 158 -13.36 -8.56 -9.98
C ASP A 158 -13.79 -8.73 -8.51
N GLY A 159 -12.85 -8.56 -7.56
CA GLY A 159 -13.09 -8.73 -6.12
C GLY A 159 -12.96 -10.17 -5.62
N THR A 160 -12.69 -11.14 -6.49
CA THR A 160 -12.40 -12.51 -6.05
C THR A 160 -11.07 -12.58 -5.32
N ILE A 161 -10.94 -13.53 -4.38
CA ILE A 161 -9.77 -13.65 -3.52
C ILE A 161 -9.07 -14.97 -3.81
N ARG A 162 -7.75 -14.90 -4.06
CA ARG A 162 -6.90 -16.08 -4.15
C ARG A 162 -6.32 -16.40 -2.79
N ILE A 163 -6.51 -17.65 -2.38
CA ILE A 163 -5.97 -18.19 -1.14
C ILE A 163 -5.13 -19.41 -1.42
N VAL A 164 -4.19 -19.70 -0.54
CA VAL A 164 -3.38 -20.92 -0.54
C VAL A 164 -3.44 -21.54 0.86
N MET A 165 -3.54 -22.85 0.95
CA MET A 165 -3.54 -23.53 2.22
C MET A 165 -2.19 -23.32 2.92
N GLN A 166 -2.23 -22.93 4.22
CA GLN A 166 -1.03 -22.58 4.97
C GLN A 166 -0.15 -23.81 5.22
N ASP A 167 -0.75 -24.90 5.64
CA ASP A 167 -0.02 -26.06 6.13
C ASP A 167 0.04 -27.22 5.12
N GLY A 168 -0.43 -26.97 3.87
CA GLY A 168 -0.54 -28.00 2.88
C GLY A 168 -1.57 -29.10 3.24
N ILE A 169 -1.71 -30.10 2.39
CA ILE A 169 -2.58 -31.25 2.65
C ILE A 169 -1.85 -32.26 3.55
N ASN A 170 -2.61 -33.03 4.34
CA ASN A 170 -2.09 -34.09 5.20
C ASN A 170 -0.87 -33.66 6.05
N SER A 171 -1.00 -32.52 6.76
CA SER A 171 0.03 -31.98 7.67
C SER A 171 1.38 -31.76 7.00
N ASN A 172 1.39 -31.15 5.83
CA ASN A 172 2.60 -30.85 5.03
C ASN A 172 3.37 -32.09 4.54
N THR A 173 2.68 -33.21 4.36
CA THR A 173 3.31 -34.37 3.73
C THR A 173 3.75 -34.02 2.31
N GLU A 174 5.00 -34.29 1.98
CA GLU A 174 5.52 -34.09 0.63
C GLU A 174 4.99 -35.15 -0.32
N TYR A 175 4.48 -34.73 -1.46
CA TYR A 175 4.03 -35.62 -2.52
C TYR A 175 4.79 -35.35 -3.80
N LYS A 176 5.20 -36.40 -4.49
CA LYS A 176 5.78 -36.25 -5.81
C LYS A 176 4.71 -35.82 -6.80
N PHE A 177 5.05 -34.89 -7.68
CA PHE A 177 4.17 -34.54 -8.80
C PHE A 177 3.93 -35.75 -9.68
N ASN A 178 4.98 -36.55 -9.92
CA ASN A 178 4.98 -37.73 -10.75
C ASN A 178 5.86 -38.81 -10.12
N SER A 179 5.31 -40.01 -9.96
CA SER A 179 6.08 -41.18 -9.46
C SER A 179 6.96 -41.82 -10.53
N ASN A 180 6.72 -41.55 -11.82
CA ASN A 180 7.46 -42.09 -12.94
C ASN A 180 7.88 -40.97 -13.92
N TYR A 181 9.01 -40.33 -13.60
CA TYR A 181 9.54 -39.21 -14.38
C TYR A 181 10.16 -39.62 -15.74
N ASN A 182 10.25 -40.90 -16.06
CA ASN A 182 10.67 -41.38 -17.37
C ASN A 182 9.52 -41.59 -18.36
N ASN A 183 8.28 -41.33 -17.94
CA ASN A 183 7.10 -41.47 -18.78
C ASN A 183 6.42 -40.11 -19.01
N TYR A 184 6.48 -39.62 -20.24
CA TYR A 184 5.91 -38.31 -20.63
C TYR A 184 4.40 -38.22 -20.38
N THR A 185 3.63 -39.32 -20.36
CA THR A 185 2.21 -39.34 -20.07
C THR A 185 1.90 -38.74 -18.69
N TYR A 186 2.79 -38.90 -17.72
CA TYR A 186 2.61 -38.37 -16.36
C TYR A 186 3.14 -36.95 -16.18
N MET A 187 3.66 -36.30 -17.21
CA MET A 187 4.10 -34.89 -17.15
C MET A 187 2.89 -33.93 -17.16
N TYR A 188 1.72 -34.39 -17.60
CA TYR A 188 0.50 -33.60 -17.56
C TYR A 188 -0.21 -33.79 -16.23
N TYR A 189 -0.72 -32.66 -15.67
CA TYR A 189 -1.48 -32.70 -14.41
C TYR A 189 -2.59 -33.73 -14.39
N THR A 190 -3.33 -33.86 -15.49
CA THR A 190 -4.44 -34.80 -15.63
C THR A 190 -4.08 -36.27 -15.35
N ASN A 191 -2.82 -36.64 -15.51
CA ASN A 191 -2.32 -38.01 -15.33
C ASN A 191 -1.33 -38.11 -14.16
N SER A 192 -1.13 -37.00 -13.41
CA SER A 192 -0.11 -36.93 -12.36
C SER A 192 -0.59 -37.57 -11.05
N GLN A 193 0.36 -38.02 -10.25
CA GLN A 193 0.09 -38.44 -8.86
C GLN A 193 -0.42 -37.26 -8.02
N ALA A 194 0.06 -36.06 -8.28
CA ALA A 194 -0.41 -34.85 -7.61
C ALA A 194 -1.93 -34.65 -7.78
N LYS A 195 -2.45 -34.84 -9.00
CA LYS A 195 -3.92 -34.79 -9.24
C LYS A 195 -4.66 -35.83 -8.41
N THR A 196 -4.25 -37.10 -8.50
CA THR A 196 -4.89 -38.18 -7.76
C THR A 196 -4.92 -37.92 -6.26
N THR A 197 -3.80 -37.45 -5.70
CA THR A 197 -3.70 -37.13 -4.28
C THR A 197 -4.61 -35.97 -3.89
N LEU A 198 -4.64 -34.89 -4.68
CA LEU A 198 -5.49 -33.72 -4.40
C LEU A 198 -6.97 -34.05 -4.53
N GLU A 199 -7.37 -34.79 -5.55
CA GLU A 199 -8.78 -35.20 -5.74
C GLU A 199 -9.25 -36.13 -4.62
N SER A 200 -8.42 -37.09 -4.23
CA SER A 200 -8.70 -37.98 -3.10
C SER A 200 -8.87 -37.20 -1.79
N TRP A 201 -7.96 -36.26 -1.53
CA TRP A 201 -8.04 -35.40 -0.36
C TRP A 201 -9.32 -34.55 -0.39
N TYR A 202 -9.66 -33.95 -1.53
CA TYR A 202 -10.86 -33.12 -1.71
C TYR A 202 -12.17 -33.91 -1.49
N GLN A 203 -12.20 -35.18 -1.87
CA GLN A 203 -13.37 -36.06 -1.68
C GLN A 203 -13.59 -36.45 -0.21
N THR A 204 -12.53 -36.40 0.61
CA THR A 204 -12.57 -36.84 2.01
C THR A 204 -12.67 -35.72 3.02
N ASN A 205 -12.53 -34.46 2.62
CA ASN A 205 -12.56 -33.26 3.47
C ASN A 205 -13.53 -32.21 2.95
#